data_f2426c609ef09a2f598e799af5b186c6
#
_entry.id   f2426c609ef09a2f598e799af5b186c6
#
_cell.length_a   1.000
_cell.length_b   1.000
_cell.length_c   1.000
_cell.angle_alpha   90.00
_cell.angle_beta   90.00
_cell.angle_gamma   90.00
#
_symmetry.space_group_name_H-M   'P 1'
#
loop_
_entity.id
_entity.type
_entity.pdbx_description
1 polymer ?
#
loop_
_entity_poly.entity_id
_entity_poly.type
_entity_poly.pdbx_seq_one_letter_code
_entity_poly.pdbx_strand_id
1 'polypeptide(L)'
;MHAILNTFKSGVGDCVFMRLIKDDATFSIMIDCGKYTPEINLFIKEKLHKHIDLLIVTHIDDDHINGVCEMLIAMPEITIGKIFYNCYQLLSGEKIAALTKIVSSDIEILTQNLPKQRTDTNGKINMEHASVLASILLKNPQWNSAWEKTFYIENSLEPYPLGDGLGQLVFISPTSSELKTLDMNFAREYLRLTRHEVINAPFE
;
A
#
# COMPACT_ATOMS: atom_id res chain seq x y z
N MET A 1 16.26 4.45 24.74
CA MET A 1 15.41 4.35 23.53
C MET A 1 14.91 5.74 23.16
N HIS A 2 14.95 6.10 21.89
CA HIS A 2 14.34 7.30 21.35
C HIS A 2 13.69 7.01 19.99
N ALA A 3 12.71 7.84 19.62
CA ALA A 3 12.04 7.78 18.33
C ALA A 3 12.36 9.04 17.53
N ILE A 4 12.64 8.88 16.24
CA ILE A 4 12.81 9.97 15.29
C ILE A 4 11.69 9.90 14.28
N LEU A 5 10.88 10.95 14.21
CA LEU A 5 9.83 11.11 13.23
C LEU A 5 10.32 12.02 12.10
N ASN A 6 10.25 11.53 10.88
CA ASN A 6 10.52 12.30 9.66
C ASN A 6 9.24 12.35 8.84
N THR A 7 8.75 13.55 8.58
CA THR A 7 7.62 13.77 7.68
C THR A 7 8.12 14.44 6.40
N PHE A 8 7.61 13.99 5.26
CA PHE A 8 8.02 14.49 3.97
C PHE A 8 6.86 15.17 3.26
N LYS A 9 7.19 16.21 2.49
CA LYS A 9 6.21 16.80 1.58
C LYS A 9 5.88 15.79 0.48
N SER A 10 4.68 15.25 0.51
CA SER A 10 4.21 14.15 -0.34
C SER A 10 3.02 14.55 -1.23
N GLY A 11 3.01 15.79 -1.70
CA GLY A 11 1.88 16.35 -2.45
C GLY A 11 0.75 16.77 -1.53
N VAL A 12 -0.45 16.23 -1.73
CA VAL A 12 -1.62 16.44 -0.87
C VAL A 12 -1.74 15.39 0.24
N GLY A 13 -0.96 14.31 0.15
CA GLY A 13 -1.01 13.21 1.09
C GLY A 13 0.15 13.19 2.08
N ASP A 14 0.15 12.16 2.90
CA ASP A 14 1.14 11.94 3.94
C ASP A 14 2.27 11.01 3.47
N CYS A 15 3.45 11.20 4.05
CA CYS A 15 4.55 10.25 4.00
C CYS A 15 5.34 10.41 5.30
N VAL A 16 5.24 9.41 6.16
CA VAL A 16 5.81 9.45 7.49
C VAL A 16 6.78 8.30 7.69
N PHE A 17 7.99 8.63 8.13
CA PHE A 17 8.94 7.62 8.60
C PHE A 17 9.18 7.77 10.10
N MET A 18 9.05 6.69 10.84
CA MET A 18 9.42 6.61 12.24
C MET A 18 10.60 5.63 12.38
N ARG A 19 11.67 6.09 13.01
CA ARG A 19 12.80 5.24 13.38
C ARG A 19 12.86 5.12 14.89
N LEU A 20 12.79 3.91 15.38
CA LEU A 20 12.98 3.58 16.79
C LEU A 20 14.42 3.15 16.98
N ILE A 21 15.13 3.77 17.92
CA ILE A 21 16.54 3.53 18.15
C ILE A 21 16.75 3.22 19.62
N LYS A 22 17.38 2.09 19.90
CA LYS A 22 17.77 1.66 21.23
C LYS A 22 19.11 0.95 21.13
N ASP A 23 20.13 1.50 21.81
CA ASP A 23 21.49 1.02 21.72
C ASP A 23 21.94 0.95 20.24
N ASP A 24 22.35 -0.18 19.74
CA ASP A 24 22.73 -0.41 18.34
C ASP A 24 21.55 -0.89 17.45
N ALA A 25 20.37 -1.13 18.04
CA ALA A 25 19.19 -1.58 17.31
C ALA A 25 18.42 -0.39 16.73
N THR A 26 18.04 -0.52 15.46
CA THR A 26 17.17 0.44 14.77
C THR A 26 16.02 -0.32 14.10
N PHE A 27 14.80 0.19 14.21
CA PHE A 27 13.62 -0.32 13.53
C PHE A 27 12.94 0.83 12.79
N SER A 28 12.74 0.67 11.50
CA SER A 28 12.18 1.69 10.61
C SER A 28 10.75 1.34 10.21
N ILE A 29 9.85 2.31 10.39
CA ILE A 29 8.46 2.20 9.99
C ILE A 29 8.17 3.28 8.95
N MET A 30 7.60 2.90 7.82
CA MET A 30 7.04 3.83 6.84
C MET A 30 5.52 3.72 6.87
N ILE A 31 4.84 4.86 6.94
CA ILE A 31 3.39 4.97 6.94
C ILE A 31 2.99 5.85 5.76
N ASP A 32 2.29 5.25 4.81
CA ASP A 32 1.79 5.86 3.58
C ASP A 32 2.86 6.55 2.73
N CYS A 33 2.50 6.90 1.50
CA CYS A 33 3.24 7.82 0.65
C CYS A 33 2.32 8.31 -0.48
N GLY A 34 1.88 9.55 -0.41
CA GLY A 34 1.04 10.14 -1.47
C GLY A 34 1.83 10.40 -2.74
N LYS A 35 3.09 10.82 -2.62
CA LYS A 35 4.00 11.05 -3.75
C LYS A 35 5.43 10.71 -3.39
N TYR A 36 6.08 9.89 -4.22
CA TYR A 36 7.48 9.58 -4.08
C TYR A 36 8.36 10.70 -4.64
N THR A 37 9.16 11.32 -3.79
CA THR A 37 9.99 12.48 -4.15
C THR A 37 11.49 12.14 -4.12
N PRO A 38 12.35 12.96 -4.76
CA PRO A 38 13.79 12.78 -4.65
C PRO A 38 14.32 12.78 -3.21
N GLU A 39 13.71 13.57 -2.32
CA GLU A 39 14.09 13.64 -0.91
C GLU A 39 13.76 12.32 -0.20
N ILE A 40 12.58 11.72 -0.46
CA ILE A 40 12.19 10.41 0.08
C ILE A 40 13.14 9.33 -0.44
N ASN A 41 13.45 9.35 -1.75
CA ASN A 41 14.40 8.42 -2.37
C ASN A 41 15.79 8.50 -1.67
N LEU A 42 16.30 9.71 -1.51
CA LEU A 42 17.60 9.92 -0.85
C LEU A 42 17.58 9.44 0.59
N PHE A 43 16.51 9.75 1.34
CA PHE A 43 16.35 9.31 2.72
C PHE A 43 16.35 7.78 2.84
N ILE A 44 15.60 7.08 1.99
CA ILE A 44 15.57 5.61 1.98
C ILE A 44 16.95 5.03 1.65
N LYS A 45 17.66 5.60 0.69
CA LYS A 45 19.00 5.12 0.30
C LYS A 45 20.04 5.35 1.39
N GLU A 46 20.10 6.57 1.94
CA GLU A 46 21.19 6.97 2.82
C GLU A 46 20.92 6.70 4.30
N LYS A 47 19.67 6.80 4.75
CA LYS A 47 19.33 6.65 6.16
C LYS A 47 18.77 5.29 6.50
N LEU A 48 18.12 4.62 5.54
CA LEU A 48 17.53 3.31 5.73
C LEU A 48 18.26 2.21 4.94
N HIS A 49 19.31 2.54 4.18
CA HIS A 49 20.11 1.58 3.40
C HIS A 49 19.24 0.67 2.52
N LYS A 50 18.16 1.20 1.95
CA LYS A 50 17.16 0.50 1.14
C LYS A 50 16.45 -0.64 1.89
N HIS A 51 16.28 -0.49 3.19
CA HIS A 51 15.54 -1.42 4.03
C HIS A 51 14.50 -0.68 4.85
N ILE A 52 13.27 -1.22 4.87
CA ILE A 52 12.16 -0.77 5.71
C ILE A 52 11.69 -1.97 6.51
N ASP A 53 11.77 -1.93 7.84
CA ASP A 53 11.33 -3.04 8.67
C ASP A 53 9.80 -3.24 8.59
N LEU A 54 9.05 -2.15 8.52
CA LEU A 54 7.60 -2.18 8.48
C LEU A 54 7.03 -1.09 7.56
N LEU A 55 6.29 -1.52 6.54
CA LEU A 55 5.48 -0.65 5.68
C LEU A 55 4.00 -0.79 6.06
N ILE A 56 3.35 0.33 6.34
CA ILE A 56 1.91 0.40 6.61
C ILE A 56 1.26 1.27 5.54
N VAL A 57 0.29 0.73 4.82
CA VAL A 57 -0.62 1.50 3.95
C VAL A 57 -1.97 1.54 4.64
N THR A 58 -2.33 2.74 5.12
CA THR A 58 -3.50 2.91 6.01
C THR A 58 -4.81 2.77 5.26
N HIS A 59 -4.87 3.26 4.02
CA HIS A 59 -6.04 3.14 3.13
C HIS A 59 -5.64 3.32 1.66
N ILE A 60 -6.60 3.24 0.77
CA ILE A 60 -6.38 3.09 -0.68
C ILE A 60 -6.52 4.39 -1.48
N ASP A 61 -6.68 5.53 -0.82
CA ASP A 61 -6.79 6.81 -1.50
C ASP A 61 -5.44 7.20 -2.12
N ASP A 62 -5.48 7.86 -3.26
CA ASP A 62 -4.29 8.19 -4.06
C ASP A 62 -3.21 8.92 -3.30
N ASP A 63 -3.61 9.79 -2.42
CA ASP A 63 -2.74 10.61 -1.60
C ASP A 63 -2.05 9.82 -0.47
N HIS A 64 -2.32 8.53 -0.35
CA HIS A 64 -1.66 7.61 0.58
C HIS A 64 -0.90 6.48 -0.12
N ILE A 65 -1.37 6.01 -1.27
CA ILE A 65 -0.89 4.78 -1.91
C ILE A 65 -0.02 5.02 -3.16
N ASN A 66 -0.25 6.13 -3.89
CA ASN A 66 0.40 6.34 -5.20
C ASN A 66 1.93 6.39 -5.08
N GLY A 67 2.47 7.14 -4.12
CA GLY A 67 3.91 7.21 -3.90
C GLY A 67 4.53 5.90 -3.41
N VAL A 68 3.74 5.02 -2.76
CA VAL A 68 4.20 3.66 -2.43
C VAL A 68 4.41 2.87 -3.72
N CYS A 69 3.48 2.92 -4.66
CA CYS A 69 3.62 2.28 -5.97
C CYS A 69 4.85 2.83 -6.71
N GLU A 70 5.00 4.17 -6.79
CA GLU A 70 6.14 4.83 -7.42
C GLU A 70 7.47 4.40 -6.79
N MET A 71 7.55 4.32 -5.46
CA MET A 71 8.73 3.88 -4.72
C MET A 71 9.12 2.44 -5.09
N LEU A 72 8.17 1.51 -5.04
CA LEU A 72 8.43 0.10 -5.33
C LEU A 72 8.85 -0.14 -6.77
N ILE A 73 8.32 0.64 -7.71
CA ILE A 73 8.73 0.60 -9.13
C ILE A 73 10.13 1.20 -9.31
N ALA A 74 10.40 2.35 -8.69
CA ALA A 74 11.67 3.06 -8.84
C ALA A 74 12.84 2.41 -8.08
N MET A 75 12.54 1.58 -7.09
CA MET A 75 13.54 0.91 -6.23
C MET A 75 13.18 -0.58 -6.06
N PRO A 76 13.24 -1.40 -7.11
CA PRO A 76 12.84 -2.81 -7.07
C PRO A 76 13.73 -3.66 -6.14
N GLU A 77 14.89 -3.16 -5.76
CA GLU A 77 15.82 -3.80 -4.83
C GLU A 77 15.55 -3.45 -3.35
N ILE A 78 14.54 -2.60 -3.04
CA ILE A 78 14.22 -2.30 -1.64
C ILE A 78 13.74 -3.54 -0.91
N THR A 79 14.25 -3.75 0.28
CA THR A 79 13.80 -4.85 1.14
C THR A 79 12.81 -4.33 2.17
N ILE A 80 11.73 -5.10 2.38
CA ILE A 80 10.69 -4.74 3.35
C ILE A 80 10.44 -5.95 4.24
N GLY A 81 10.59 -5.78 5.56
CA GLY A 81 10.44 -6.84 6.52
C GLY A 81 9.00 -7.31 6.68
N LYS A 82 8.06 -6.38 6.81
CA LYS A 82 6.62 -6.66 6.92
C LYS A 82 5.83 -5.55 6.22
N ILE A 83 4.71 -5.92 5.59
CA ILE A 83 3.79 -5.00 4.91
C ILE A 83 2.38 -5.22 5.45
N PHE A 84 1.77 -4.18 6.02
CA PHE A 84 0.35 -4.16 6.38
C PHE A 84 -0.41 -3.33 5.34
N TYR A 85 -1.18 -4.03 4.53
CA TYR A 85 -2.02 -3.43 3.50
C TYR A 85 -3.24 -4.31 3.26
N ASN A 86 -4.42 -3.79 3.57
CA ASN A 86 -5.69 -4.46 3.32
C ASN A 86 -6.11 -4.24 1.86
N CYS A 87 -6.00 -5.28 1.06
CA CYS A 87 -6.44 -5.27 -0.32
C CYS A 87 -7.77 -5.98 -0.48
N TYR A 88 -8.75 -5.27 -1.03
CA TYR A 88 -10.07 -5.79 -1.36
C TYR A 88 -10.06 -7.13 -2.11
N GLN A 89 -9.19 -7.25 -3.09
CA GLN A 89 -9.11 -8.44 -3.94
C GLN A 89 -8.82 -9.73 -3.17
N LEU A 90 -8.29 -9.59 -1.95
CA LEU A 90 -7.96 -10.69 -1.06
C LEU A 90 -9.04 -10.94 0.00
N LEU A 91 -9.88 -9.93 0.27
CA LEU A 91 -11.00 -10.05 1.20
C LEU A 91 -12.13 -10.93 0.65
N SER A 92 -12.32 -10.96 -0.67
CA SER A 92 -13.41 -11.67 -1.33
C SER A 92 -13.10 -13.12 -1.75
N GLY A 93 -11.88 -13.61 -1.52
CA GLY A 93 -11.47 -15.02 -1.71
C GLY A 93 -11.57 -15.62 -3.13
N GLU A 94 -12.54 -15.18 -3.91
CA GLU A 94 -12.91 -15.82 -5.20
C GLU A 94 -12.35 -15.13 -6.46
N LYS A 95 -11.87 -13.89 -6.37
CA LYS A 95 -11.63 -13.04 -7.57
C LYS A 95 -10.16 -12.78 -7.93
N ILE A 96 -9.22 -13.29 -7.15
CA ILE A 96 -7.78 -13.10 -7.41
C ILE A 96 -7.38 -13.65 -8.79
N ALA A 97 -7.94 -14.80 -9.22
CA ALA A 97 -7.60 -15.43 -10.50
C ALA A 97 -8.08 -14.59 -11.70
N ALA A 98 -9.21 -13.90 -11.62
CA ALA A 98 -9.72 -13.07 -12.71
C ALA A 98 -8.95 -11.75 -12.82
N LEU A 99 -8.61 -11.12 -11.69
CA LEU A 99 -7.84 -9.88 -11.64
C LEU A 99 -6.36 -10.11 -11.95
N THR A 100 -5.78 -11.25 -11.57
CA THR A 100 -4.42 -11.63 -11.98
C THR A 100 -4.31 -11.77 -13.50
N LYS A 101 -5.38 -12.19 -14.19
CA LYS A 101 -5.42 -12.24 -15.66
C LYS A 101 -5.48 -10.84 -16.30
N ILE A 102 -6.27 -9.94 -15.76
CA ILE A 102 -6.38 -8.55 -16.25
C ILE A 102 -5.07 -7.80 -15.98
N VAL A 103 -4.52 -7.96 -14.80
CA VAL A 103 -3.34 -7.24 -14.35
C VAL A 103 -2.03 -7.76 -14.95
N SER A 104 -1.95 -9.02 -15.38
CA SER A 104 -0.72 -9.56 -15.98
C SER A 104 -0.43 -9.04 -17.39
N SER A 105 -1.45 -8.64 -18.16
CA SER A 105 -1.28 -8.01 -19.48
C SER A 105 -1.05 -6.50 -19.39
N ASP A 106 -1.55 -5.83 -18.36
CA ASP A 106 -1.64 -4.37 -18.31
C ASP A 106 -0.61 -3.71 -17.37
N ILE A 107 0.14 -4.49 -16.57
CA ILE A 107 1.12 -3.90 -15.63
C ILE A 107 2.25 -3.17 -16.36
N GLU A 108 2.72 -3.65 -17.53
CA GLU A 108 3.69 -2.89 -18.31
C GLU A 108 3.12 -1.56 -18.81
N ILE A 109 1.84 -1.55 -19.15
CA ILE A 109 1.11 -0.35 -19.60
C ILE A 109 0.81 0.54 -18.39
N LEU A 110 0.42 -0.02 -17.25
CA LEU A 110 0.12 0.72 -16.02
C LEU A 110 1.38 1.31 -15.37
N THR A 111 2.53 0.61 -15.43
CA THR A 111 3.81 1.16 -14.95
C THR A 111 4.35 2.28 -15.84
N GLN A 112 4.01 2.30 -17.12
CA GLN A 112 4.35 3.40 -18.04
C GLN A 112 3.37 4.58 -17.94
N ASN A 113 2.15 4.33 -17.48
CA ASN A 113 1.06 5.29 -17.38
C ASN A 113 0.42 5.30 -16.00
N LEU A 114 1.24 5.38 -14.92
CA LEU A 114 0.68 5.66 -13.60
C LEU A 114 -0.25 6.86 -13.71
N PRO A 115 -1.51 6.74 -13.27
CA PRO A 115 -2.45 7.84 -13.37
C PRO A 115 -1.85 9.07 -12.73
N LYS A 116 -1.78 10.18 -13.47
CA LYS A 116 -1.32 11.44 -12.90
C LYS A 116 -2.29 11.79 -11.77
N GLN A 117 -1.73 12.13 -10.61
CA GLN A 117 -2.48 12.59 -9.45
C GLN A 117 -3.63 13.51 -9.89
N ARG A 118 -4.87 13.06 -9.75
CA ARG A 118 -6.04 13.89 -10.05
C ARG A 118 -6.20 14.89 -8.93
N THR A 119 -6.27 16.16 -9.29
CA THR A 119 -6.42 17.28 -8.35
C THR A 119 -7.83 17.46 -7.79
N ASP A 120 -8.78 16.63 -8.17
CA ASP A 120 -10.16 16.69 -7.71
C ASP A 120 -10.39 15.73 -6.54
N THR A 121 -10.14 16.26 -5.37
CA THR A 121 -10.16 15.65 -4.04
C THR A 121 -11.58 15.39 -3.50
N ASN A 122 -12.42 14.71 -4.22
CA ASN A 122 -13.72 14.27 -3.71
C ASN A 122 -13.67 12.79 -3.31
N GLY A 123 -12.77 12.40 -2.40
CA GLY A 123 -12.83 11.12 -1.67
C GLY A 123 -13.15 9.88 -2.54
N LYS A 124 -12.73 9.87 -3.80
CA LYS A 124 -12.92 8.73 -4.69
C LYS A 124 -11.94 7.66 -4.30
N ILE A 125 -12.47 6.57 -3.75
CA ILE A 125 -11.77 5.30 -3.61
C ILE A 125 -11.11 4.99 -4.96
N ASN A 126 -9.79 5.03 -5.04
CA ASN A 126 -9.10 4.74 -6.28
C ASN A 126 -8.75 3.26 -6.34
N MET A 127 -9.69 2.48 -6.87
CA MET A 127 -9.52 1.03 -7.09
C MET A 127 -8.33 0.71 -8.00
N GLU A 128 -7.98 1.61 -8.89
CA GLU A 128 -6.91 1.42 -9.87
C GLU A 128 -5.56 1.34 -9.16
N HIS A 129 -5.21 2.32 -8.32
CA HIS A 129 -3.98 2.30 -7.54
C HIS A 129 -3.91 1.15 -6.53
N ALA A 130 -5.03 0.82 -5.89
CA ALA A 130 -5.10 -0.33 -4.99
C ALA A 130 -4.78 -1.65 -5.73
N SER A 131 -5.29 -1.82 -6.93
CA SER A 131 -5.02 -2.99 -7.78
C SER A 131 -3.57 -3.00 -8.26
N VAL A 132 -3.00 -1.85 -8.62
CA VAL A 132 -1.60 -1.70 -9.02
C VAL A 132 -0.68 -2.10 -7.88
N LEU A 133 -0.88 -1.57 -6.66
CA LEU A 133 -0.05 -1.95 -5.51
C LEU A 133 -0.12 -3.44 -5.22
N ALA A 134 -1.32 -4.02 -5.17
CA ALA A 134 -1.47 -5.46 -4.96
C ALA A 134 -0.69 -6.28 -5.98
N SER A 135 -0.71 -5.85 -7.24
CA SER A 135 -0.01 -6.52 -8.34
C SER A 135 1.50 -6.41 -8.24
N ILE A 136 2.01 -5.25 -7.86
CA ILE A 136 3.43 -5.03 -7.61
C ILE A 136 3.90 -5.97 -6.48
N LEU A 137 3.15 -6.02 -5.38
CA LEU A 137 3.47 -6.87 -4.23
C LEU A 137 3.43 -8.37 -4.59
N LEU A 138 2.43 -8.81 -5.35
CA LEU A 138 2.32 -10.21 -5.77
C LEU A 138 3.45 -10.66 -6.70
N LYS A 139 3.96 -9.78 -7.56
CA LYS A 139 5.02 -10.11 -8.51
C LYS A 139 6.40 -10.24 -7.89
N ASN A 140 6.66 -9.56 -6.80
CA ASN A 140 7.93 -9.66 -6.10
C ASN A 140 7.82 -10.69 -4.97
N PRO A 141 8.54 -11.83 -5.03
CA PRO A 141 8.42 -12.91 -4.02
C PRO A 141 8.75 -12.44 -2.60
N GLN A 142 9.71 -11.54 -2.43
CA GLN A 142 10.09 -11.01 -1.12
C GLN A 142 8.96 -10.15 -0.53
N TRP A 143 8.38 -9.24 -1.30
CA TRP A 143 7.29 -8.39 -0.84
C TRP A 143 6.00 -9.20 -0.63
N ASN A 144 5.71 -10.17 -1.52
CA ASN A 144 4.56 -11.06 -1.36
C ASN A 144 4.65 -11.89 -0.08
N SER A 145 5.83 -12.36 0.27
CA SER A 145 6.08 -13.08 1.53
C SER A 145 5.94 -12.18 2.77
N ALA A 146 6.38 -10.91 2.66
CA ALA A 146 6.30 -9.94 3.73
C ALA A 146 4.88 -9.37 3.95
N TRP A 147 3.99 -9.52 2.97
CA TRP A 147 2.69 -8.87 2.96
C TRP A 147 1.65 -9.59 3.80
N GLU A 148 1.14 -8.90 4.85
CA GLU A 148 -0.06 -9.29 5.60
C GLU A 148 -1.29 -8.83 4.83
N LYS A 149 -1.92 -9.79 4.15
CA LYS A 149 -2.93 -9.53 3.12
C LYS A 149 -4.27 -9.10 3.65
N THR A 150 -4.58 -9.48 4.89
CA THR A 150 -5.83 -9.14 5.56
C THR A 150 -5.58 -9.03 7.04
N PHE A 151 -5.77 -7.86 7.61
CA PHE A 151 -5.70 -7.66 9.05
C PHE A 151 -6.83 -6.74 9.52
N TYR A 152 -7.35 -7.03 10.70
CA TYR A 152 -8.37 -6.24 11.40
C TYR A 152 -8.26 -6.50 12.90
N ILE A 153 -8.86 -5.67 13.72
CA ILE A 153 -8.67 -5.71 15.17
C ILE A 153 -8.93 -7.11 15.74
N GLU A 154 -10.04 -7.75 15.34
CA GLU A 154 -10.45 -9.04 15.88
C GLU A 154 -9.52 -10.21 15.54
N ASN A 155 -8.70 -10.10 14.47
CA ASN A 155 -7.68 -11.11 14.14
C ASN A 155 -6.26 -10.68 14.50
N SER A 156 -6.08 -9.43 14.96
CA SER A 156 -4.80 -8.82 15.29
C SER A 156 -4.79 -8.31 16.74
N LEU A 157 -5.38 -9.11 17.66
CA LEU A 157 -5.49 -8.75 19.08
C LEU A 157 -4.14 -8.66 19.78
N GLU A 158 -3.17 -9.47 19.33
CA GLU A 158 -1.82 -9.44 19.89
C GLU A 158 -1.02 -8.28 19.33
N PRO A 159 -0.40 -7.48 20.19
CA PRO A 159 0.47 -6.40 19.75
C PRO A 159 1.61 -6.91 18.86
N TYR A 160 1.83 -6.25 17.72
CA TYR A 160 2.93 -6.60 16.82
C TYR A 160 4.27 -6.13 17.41
N PRO A 161 5.25 -7.02 17.65
CA PRO A 161 6.53 -6.65 18.24
C PRO A 161 7.39 -5.87 17.23
N LEU A 162 8.00 -4.79 17.69
CA LEU A 162 8.89 -3.91 16.90
C LEU A 162 10.38 -4.25 17.12
N GLY A 163 10.72 -5.54 17.15
CA GLY A 163 12.09 -5.98 17.44
C GLY A 163 12.42 -6.00 18.93
N ASP A 164 13.67 -6.31 19.27
CA ASP A 164 14.12 -6.61 20.63
C ASP A 164 14.05 -5.39 21.57
N GLY A 165 12.95 -5.29 22.30
CA GLY A 165 12.74 -4.26 23.32
C GLY A 165 12.51 -2.85 22.76
N LEU A 166 12.16 -2.71 21.48
CA LEU A 166 11.79 -1.43 20.83
C LEU A 166 10.31 -1.07 21.02
N GLY A 167 9.52 -1.98 21.60
CA GLY A 167 8.10 -1.76 21.86
C GLY A 167 7.19 -2.65 21.02
N GLN A 168 5.94 -2.24 20.95
CA GLN A 168 4.88 -2.99 20.26
C GLN A 168 3.97 -2.02 19.50
N LEU A 169 3.46 -2.46 18.35
CA LEU A 169 2.42 -1.77 17.60
C LEU A 169 1.07 -2.40 17.91
N VAL A 170 0.10 -1.57 18.25
CA VAL A 170 -1.28 -1.99 18.49
C VAL A 170 -2.16 -1.39 17.39
N PHE A 171 -2.86 -2.26 16.66
CA PHE A 171 -3.86 -1.82 15.69
C PHE A 171 -5.18 -1.53 16.40
N ILE A 172 -5.75 -0.36 16.16
CA ILE A 172 -7.03 0.09 16.71
C ILE A 172 -8.11 0.23 15.62
N SER A 173 -7.77 -0.04 14.38
CA SER A 173 -8.61 -0.01 13.17
C SER A 173 -7.89 -0.80 12.06
N PRO A 174 -8.59 -1.35 11.06
CA PRO A 174 -10.04 -1.45 10.96
C PRO A 174 -10.63 -2.62 11.79
N THR A 175 -11.96 -2.57 11.99
CA THR A 175 -12.75 -3.71 12.44
C THR A 175 -13.17 -4.59 11.26
N SER A 176 -13.59 -5.82 11.52
CA SER A 176 -14.13 -6.72 10.47
C SER A 176 -15.36 -6.12 9.76
N SER A 177 -16.17 -5.33 10.46
CA SER A 177 -17.34 -4.66 9.87
C SER A 177 -16.94 -3.51 8.93
N GLU A 178 -15.88 -2.76 9.24
CA GLU A 178 -15.34 -1.71 8.38
C GLU A 178 -14.75 -2.31 7.10
N LEU A 179 -14.03 -3.43 7.21
CA LEU A 179 -13.53 -4.14 6.02
C LEU A 179 -14.66 -4.65 5.12
N LYS A 180 -15.76 -5.17 5.69
CA LYS A 180 -16.93 -5.57 4.88
C LYS A 180 -17.57 -4.38 4.17
N THR A 181 -17.60 -3.22 4.80
CA THR A 181 -18.10 -1.98 4.17
C THR A 181 -17.20 -1.55 3.03
N LEU A 182 -15.89 -1.62 3.20
CA LEU A 182 -14.90 -1.36 2.15
C LEU A 182 -15.11 -2.33 0.98
N ASP A 183 -15.27 -3.62 1.26
CA ASP A 183 -15.55 -4.67 0.27
C ASP A 183 -16.78 -4.35 -0.59
N MET A 184 -17.89 -3.97 0.03
CA MET A 184 -19.10 -3.59 -0.69
C MET A 184 -18.92 -2.35 -1.57
N ASN A 185 -18.17 -1.36 -1.11
CA ASN A 185 -17.90 -0.14 -1.88
C ASN A 185 -17.02 -0.45 -3.10
N PHE A 186 -16.02 -1.29 -2.95
CA PHE A 186 -15.20 -1.79 -4.05
C PHE A 186 -16.02 -2.55 -5.10
N ALA A 187 -16.87 -3.47 -4.65
CA ALA A 187 -17.71 -4.24 -5.56
C ALA A 187 -18.63 -3.34 -6.38
N ARG A 188 -19.20 -2.29 -5.77
CA ARG A 188 -20.04 -1.30 -6.48
C ARG A 188 -19.24 -0.52 -7.52
N GLU A 189 -18.06 -0.04 -7.18
CA GLU A 189 -17.24 0.74 -8.10
C GLU A 189 -16.72 -0.14 -9.25
N TYR A 190 -16.30 -1.37 -8.96
CA TYR A 190 -15.92 -2.34 -9.99
C TYR A 190 -17.06 -2.60 -10.99
N LEU A 191 -18.27 -2.82 -10.48
CA LEU A 191 -19.44 -3.00 -11.36
C LEU A 191 -19.76 -1.75 -12.17
N ARG A 192 -19.51 -0.57 -11.63
CA ARG A 192 -19.68 0.71 -12.35
C ARG A 192 -18.68 0.83 -13.50
N LEU A 193 -17.41 0.52 -13.26
CA LEU A 193 -16.36 0.63 -14.26
C LEU A 193 -16.53 -0.40 -15.38
N THR A 194 -16.81 -1.65 -15.03
CA THR A 194 -17.01 -2.72 -16.03
C THR A 194 -18.27 -2.54 -16.87
N ARG A 195 -19.33 -1.97 -16.32
CA ARG A 195 -20.53 -1.61 -17.10
C ARG A 195 -20.28 -0.49 -18.10
N HIS A 196 -19.42 0.48 -17.78
CA HIS A 196 -19.05 1.54 -18.72
C HIS A 196 -18.21 1.00 -19.89
N GLU A 197 -17.33 0.02 -19.66
CA GLU A 197 -16.56 -0.63 -20.73
C GLU A 197 -17.47 -1.42 -21.69
N VAL A 198 -18.47 -2.12 -21.16
CA VAL A 198 -19.43 -2.89 -21.96
C VAL A 198 -20.33 -1.99 -22.81
N ILE A 199 -20.66 -0.78 -22.33
CA ILE A 199 -21.51 0.18 -23.08
C ILE A 199 -20.72 0.86 -24.20
N ASN A 200 -19.40 0.98 -24.08
CA ASN A 200 -18.54 1.64 -25.06
C ASN A 200 -17.81 0.68 -26.00
N ALA A 201 -18.02 -0.64 -25.88
CA ALA A 201 -17.50 -1.60 -26.85
C ALA A 201 -18.26 -1.46 -28.17
N PRO A 202 -17.60 -1.22 -29.31
CA PRO A 202 -18.28 -1.21 -30.59
C PRO A 202 -18.91 -2.60 -30.84
N PHE A 203 -20.19 -2.61 -31.16
CA PHE A 203 -20.83 -3.83 -31.68
C PHE A 203 -20.20 -4.16 -33.04
N GLU A 204 -19.38 -5.19 -33.12
CA GLU A 204 -19.01 -5.84 -34.37
C GLU A 204 -20.12 -6.80 -34.83
#